data_552f0c39fe2170b66c473fb87266abcc
#
_entry.id   552f0c39fe2170b66c473fb87266abcc
#
_cell.length_a   1.000
_cell.length_b   1.000
_cell.length_c   1.000
_cell.angle_alpha   90.00
_cell.angle_beta   90.00
_cell.angle_gamma   90.00
#
_symmetry.space_group_name_H-M   'P 1'
#
loop_
_entity.id
_entity.type
_entity.pdbx_description
1 polymer ?
#
loop_
_entity_poly.entity_id
_entity_poly.type
_entity_poly.pdbx_seq_one_letter_code
_entity_poly.pdbx_strand_id
1 'polypeptide(L)'
;MKLSIGEAAKLLGVSLRTLRYYDEIGLVRPSETSEAGYRFYDGEALARLQQILFYRELEFPLRDIAEMLSRPDSGRRQALLQRKALLLLERQRIDGLIALADASIEGEIDMTQQRNLEKELSARRAEYAKEAAARWGKTDEYQESLKRQ
;
A
#
# COMPACT_ATOMS: atom_id res chain seq x y z
N MET A 1 -17.93 -20.17 12.56
CA MET A 1 -18.58 -18.89 12.29
C MET A 1 -18.51 -18.58 10.80
N LYS A 2 -19.63 -18.24 10.22
CA LYS A 2 -19.68 -17.81 8.81
C LYS A 2 -20.34 -16.45 8.73
N LEU A 3 -19.75 -15.54 8.00
CA LEU A 3 -20.32 -14.23 7.74
C LEU A 3 -20.67 -14.10 6.26
N SER A 4 -21.77 -13.43 5.97
CA SER A 4 -22.06 -13.02 4.60
C SER A 4 -21.06 -11.99 4.14
N ILE A 5 -20.97 -11.75 2.83
CA ILE A 5 -20.06 -10.71 2.29
C ILE A 5 -20.37 -9.33 2.90
N GLY A 6 -21.66 -9.01 3.11
CA GLY A 6 -22.03 -7.74 3.74
C GLY A 6 -21.58 -7.64 5.19
N GLU A 7 -21.74 -8.72 5.95
CA GLU A 7 -21.28 -8.77 7.34
C GLU A 7 -19.76 -8.71 7.45
N ALA A 8 -19.05 -9.42 6.57
CA ALA A 8 -17.59 -9.39 6.54
C ALA A 8 -17.06 -7.99 6.17
N ALA A 9 -17.65 -7.35 5.18
CA ALA A 9 -17.29 -5.99 4.77
C ALA A 9 -17.45 -5.00 5.92
N LYS A 10 -18.57 -5.09 6.63
CA LYS A 10 -18.86 -4.22 7.77
C LYS A 10 -17.88 -4.46 8.93
N LEU A 11 -17.63 -5.73 9.24
CA LEU A 11 -16.69 -6.08 10.32
C LEU A 11 -15.28 -5.56 10.04
N LEU A 12 -14.82 -5.69 8.81
CA LEU A 12 -13.45 -5.32 8.43
C LEU A 12 -13.31 -3.86 7.97
N GLY A 13 -14.41 -3.14 7.84
CA GLY A 13 -14.38 -1.74 7.43
C GLY A 13 -14.00 -1.52 5.97
N VAL A 14 -14.38 -2.44 5.09
CA VAL A 14 -14.10 -2.35 3.65
C VAL A 14 -15.38 -2.40 2.85
N SER A 15 -15.32 -2.02 1.57
CA SER A 15 -16.48 -2.05 0.70
C SER A 15 -16.76 -3.47 0.19
N LEU A 16 -18.02 -3.72 -0.17
CA LEU A 16 -18.41 -4.95 -0.87
C LEU A 16 -17.62 -5.11 -2.16
N ARG A 17 -17.41 -4.01 -2.86
CA ARG A 17 -16.65 -3.99 -4.11
C ARG A 17 -15.22 -4.51 -3.91
N THR A 18 -14.57 -4.13 -2.82
CA THR A 18 -13.22 -4.60 -2.48
C THR A 18 -13.21 -6.10 -2.28
N LEU A 19 -14.15 -6.65 -1.51
CA LEU A 19 -14.22 -8.09 -1.27
C LEU A 19 -14.53 -8.88 -2.54
N ARG A 20 -15.40 -8.36 -3.39
CA ARG A 20 -15.70 -8.99 -4.69
C ARG A 20 -14.49 -8.98 -5.61
N TYR A 21 -13.74 -7.88 -5.61
CA TYR A 21 -12.52 -7.77 -6.38
C TYR A 21 -11.47 -8.78 -5.92
N TYR A 22 -11.29 -8.95 -4.62
CA TYR A 22 -10.34 -9.93 -4.07
C TYR A 22 -10.73 -11.36 -4.46
N ASP A 23 -12.03 -11.64 -4.54
CA ASP A 23 -12.51 -12.92 -5.04
C ASP A 23 -12.20 -13.10 -6.52
N GLU A 24 -12.47 -12.09 -7.35
CA GLU A 24 -12.22 -12.12 -8.80
C GLU A 24 -10.75 -12.39 -9.12
N ILE A 25 -9.82 -11.78 -8.41
CA ILE A 25 -8.39 -11.96 -8.63
C ILE A 25 -7.81 -13.17 -7.90
N GLY A 26 -8.63 -13.89 -7.15
CA GLY A 26 -8.20 -15.09 -6.43
C GLY A 26 -7.35 -14.83 -5.19
N LEU A 27 -7.36 -13.61 -4.67
CA LEU A 27 -6.59 -13.27 -3.47
C LEU A 27 -7.22 -13.83 -2.22
N VAL A 28 -8.53 -13.63 -2.05
CA VAL A 28 -9.33 -14.27 -1.01
C VAL A 28 -10.66 -14.67 -1.61
N ARG A 29 -10.94 -15.96 -1.62
CA ARG A 29 -12.19 -16.48 -2.10
C ARG A 29 -13.13 -16.74 -0.93
N PRO A 30 -14.44 -16.61 -1.10
CA PRO A 30 -15.38 -17.02 -0.06
C PRO A 30 -15.21 -18.51 0.20
N SER A 31 -15.42 -18.91 1.46
CA SER A 31 -15.33 -20.30 1.87
C SER A 31 -16.45 -21.13 1.26
N GLU A 32 -17.58 -20.49 0.99
CA GLU A 32 -18.78 -21.12 0.49
C GLU A 32 -19.60 -20.14 -0.32
N THR A 33 -20.20 -20.61 -1.41
CA THR A 33 -21.14 -19.83 -2.22
C THR A 33 -22.43 -20.63 -2.31
N SER A 34 -23.57 -20.01 -1.95
CA SER A 34 -24.87 -20.67 -2.02
C SER A 34 -25.32 -20.83 -3.47
N GLU A 35 -26.34 -21.67 -3.70
CA GLU A 35 -26.95 -21.86 -5.03
C GLU A 35 -27.48 -20.56 -5.61
N ALA A 36 -27.91 -19.63 -4.76
CA ALA A 36 -28.39 -18.32 -5.18
C ALA A 36 -27.27 -17.33 -5.43
N GLY A 37 -26.01 -17.73 -5.28
CA GLY A 37 -24.85 -16.88 -5.52
C GLY A 37 -24.40 -16.05 -4.33
N TYR A 38 -24.93 -16.28 -3.14
CA TYR A 38 -24.50 -15.56 -1.93
C TYR A 38 -23.17 -16.12 -1.44
N ARG A 39 -22.25 -15.20 -1.10
CA ARG A 39 -20.91 -15.52 -0.63
C ARG A 39 -20.83 -15.51 0.89
N PHE A 40 -20.14 -16.50 1.46
CA PHE A 40 -19.93 -16.61 2.91
C PHE A 40 -18.44 -16.79 3.20
N TYR A 41 -18.00 -16.21 4.30
CA TYR A 41 -16.60 -16.21 4.74
C TYR A 41 -16.53 -16.85 6.14
N ASP A 42 -15.71 -17.89 6.28
CA ASP A 42 -15.46 -18.52 7.56
C ASP A 42 -14.30 -17.84 8.30
N GLY A 43 -13.94 -18.36 9.48
CA GLY A 43 -12.87 -17.78 10.29
C GLY A 43 -11.52 -17.74 9.61
N GLU A 44 -11.20 -18.76 8.81
CA GLU A 44 -9.93 -18.82 8.06
C GLU A 44 -9.90 -17.77 6.96
N ALA A 45 -10.96 -17.60 6.21
CA ALA A 45 -11.07 -16.58 5.19
C ALA A 45 -11.00 -15.17 5.80
N LEU A 46 -11.66 -14.95 6.94
CA LEU A 46 -11.61 -13.68 7.65
C LEU A 46 -10.20 -13.34 8.15
N ALA A 47 -9.49 -14.34 8.68
CA ALA A 47 -8.11 -14.15 9.13
C ALA A 47 -7.19 -13.75 7.97
N ARG A 48 -7.38 -14.39 6.81
CA ARG A 48 -6.63 -14.04 5.59
C ARG A 48 -6.93 -12.60 5.15
N LEU A 49 -8.20 -12.20 5.17
CA LEU A 49 -8.61 -10.83 4.86
C LEU A 49 -7.95 -9.83 5.81
N GLN A 50 -7.90 -10.14 7.11
CA GLN A 50 -7.25 -9.26 8.09
C GLN A 50 -5.77 -9.07 7.78
N GLN A 51 -5.07 -10.14 7.41
CA GLN A 51 -3.66 -10.05 7.01
C GLN A 51 -3.48 -9.17 5.77
N ILE A 52 -4.32 -9.34 4.78
CA ILE A 52 -4.28 -8.55 3.55
C ILE A 52 -4.48 -7.07 3.86
N LEU A 53 -5.48 -6.75 4.67
CA LEU A 53 -5.76 -5.37 5.04
C LEU A 53 -4.61 -4.74 5.84
N PHE A 54 -3.95 -5.52 6.69
CA PHE A 54 -2.76 -5.08 7.41
C PHE A 54 -1.63 -4.71 6.45
N TYR A 55 -1.33 -5.56 5.47
CA TYR A 55 -0.30 -5.26 4.48
C TYR A 55 -0.69 -4.11 3.56
N ARG A 56 -1.99 -3.97 3.24
CA ARG A 56 -2.47 -2.82 2.48
C ARG A 56 -2.28 -1.51 3.25
N GLU A 57 -2.46 -1.54 4.55
CA GLU A 57 -2.20 -0.37 5.40
C GLU A 57 -0.73 0.05 5.30
N LEU A 58 0.19 -0.90 5.14
CA LEU A 58 1.60 -0.64 4.88
C LEU A 58 1.89 -0.31 3.41
N GLU A 59 0.85 -0.21 2.60
CA GLU A 59 0.91 0.16 1.18
C GLU A 59 1.64 -0.86 0.29
N PHE A 60 1.59 -2.15 0.66
CA PHE A 60 2.03 -3.20 -0.23
C PHE A 60 1.06 -3.36 -1.40
N PRO A 61 1.55 -3.51 -2.64
CA PRO A 61 0.69 -3.87 -3.77
C PRO A 61 0.05 -5.24 -3.56
N LEU A 62 -1.15 -5.44 -4.08
CA LEU A 62 -1.89 -6.71 -3.91
C LEU A 62 -1.10 -7.92 -4.43
N ARG A 63 -0.38 -7.77 -5.54
CA ARG A 63 0.44 -8.85 -6.09
C ARG A 63 1.50 -9.30 -5.10
N ASP A 64 2.15 -8.37 -4.44
CA ASP A 64 3.18 -8.66 -3.44
C ASP A 64 2.56 -9.30 -2.20
N ILE A 65 1.37 -8.87 -1.80
CA ILE A 65 0.66 -9.45 -0.66
C ILE A 65 0.34 -10.93 -0.93
N ALA A 66 -0.17 -11.25 -2.12
CA ALA A 66 -0.46 -12.62 -2.51
C ALA A 66 0.79 -13.51 -2.40
N GLU A 67 1.92 -13.01 -2.87
CA GLU A 67 3.20 -13.70 -2.79
C GLU A 67 3.67 -13.85 -1.34
N MET A 68 3.56 -12.79 -0.54
CA MET A 68 3.95 -12.81 0.87
C MET A 68 3.17 -13.83 1.68
N LEU A 69 1.87 -13.95 1.41
CA LEU A 69 1.01 -14.89 2.14
C LEU A 69 1.36 -16.35 1.86
N SER A 70 2.01 -16.64 0.74
CA SER A 70 2.45 -17.98 0.38
C SER A 70 3.88 -18.28 0.83
N ARG A 71 4.62 -17.29 1.34
CA ARG A 71 6.01 -17.44 1.76
C ARG A 71 6.12 -17.83 3.24
N PRO A 72 7.24 -18.48 3.64
CA PRO A 72 7.53 -18.65 5.06
C PRO A 72 7.80 -17.31 5.75
N ASP A 73 7.73 -17.32 7.08
CA ASP A 73 7.89 -16.10 7.91
C ASP A 73 9.15 -15.30 7.61
N SER A 74 10.26 -15.97 7.27
CA SER A 74 11.51 -15.27 6.92
C SER A 74 11.38 -14.37 5.72
N GLY A 75 10.62 -14.82 4.70
CA GLY A 75 10.36 -14.01 3.50
C GLY A 75 9.47 -12.81 3.81
N ARG A 76 8.50 -12.97 4.70
CA ARG A 76 7.62 -11.88 5.14
C ARG A 76 8.40 -10.82 5.90
N ARG A 77 9.29 -11.26 6.79
CA ARG A 77 10.14 -10.34 7.55
C ARG A 77 11.01 -9.50 6.62
N GLN A 78 11.62 -10.12 5.62
CA GLN A 78 12.44 -9.41 4.65
C GLN A 78 11.64 -8.37 3.89
N ALA A 79 10.44 -8.70 3.45
CA ALA A 79 9.55 -7.77 2.76
C ALA A 79 9.18 -6.58 3.64
N LEU A 80 8.89 -6.82 4.92
CA LEU A 80 8.58 -5.77 5.89
C LEU A 80 9.78 -4.84 6.12
N LEU A 81 10.98 -5.39 6.22
CA LEU A 81 12.20 -4.59 6.38
C LEU A 81 12.44 -3.69 5.15
N GLN A 82 12.21 -4.22 3.96
CA GLN A 82 12.33 -3.43 2.73
C GLN A 82 11.29 -2.31 2.67
N ARG A 83 10.05 -2.61 3.04
CA ARG A 83 8.98 -1.60 3.06
C ARG A 83 9.29 -0.50 4.08
N LYS A 84 9.79 -0.88 5.26
CA LYS A 84 10.21 0.08 6.28
C LYS A 84 11.28 1.05 5.74
N ALA A 85 12.27 0.51 5.01
CA ALA A 85 13.33 1.33 4.43
C ALA A 85 12.78 2.38 3.47
N LEU A 86 11.82 2.00 2.61
CA LEU A 86 11.18 2.94 1.69
C LEU A 86 10.34 3.99 2.42
N LEU A 87 9.64 3.60 3.48
CA LEU A 87 8.87 4.54 4.28
C LEU A 87 9.76 5.58 4.97
N LEU A 88 10.95 5.17 5.41
CA LEU A 88 11.92 6.09 5.99
C LEU A 88 12.42 7.12 4.96
N LEU A 89 12.65 6.69 3.72
CA LEU A 89 13.00 7.60 2.64
C LEU A 89 11.88 8.60 2.34
N GLU A 90 10.64 8.13 2.32
CA GLU A 90 9.50 9.00 2.10
C GLU A 90 9.32 10.01 3.23
N ARG A 91 9.56 9.59 4.47
CA ARG A 91 9.53 10.50 5.61
C ARG A 91 10.55 11.63 5.45
N GLN A 92 11.76 11.31 5.00
CA GLN A 92 12.78 12.32 4.75
C GLN A 92 12.33 13.33 3.68
N ARG A 93 11.68 12.82 2.63
CA ARG A 93 11.12 13.69 1.58
C ARG A 93 10.07 14.64 2.14
N ILE A 94 9.16 14.11 2.94
CA ILE A 94 8.08 14.90 3.57
C ILE A 94 8.66 15.93 4.53
N ASP A 95 9.65 15.56 5.35
CA ASP A 95 10.32 16.48 6.25
C ASP A 95 10.95 17.65 5.49
N GLY A 96 11.57 17.37 4.34
CA GLY A 96 12.11 18.40 3.47
C GLY A 96 11.05 19.36 2.93
N LEU A 97 9.88 18.84 2.55
CA LEU A 97 8.76 19.65 2.08
C LEU A 97 8.23 20.55 3.20
N ILE A 98 8.13 20.01 4.41
CA ILE A 98 7.69 20.77 5.58
C ILE A 98 8.67 21.92 5.88
N ALA A 99 9.96 21.62 5.84
CA ALA A 99 11.00 22.64 6.06
C ALA A 99 10.93 23.77 5.01
N LEU A 100 10.69 23.40 3.75
CA LEU A 100 10.52 24.38 2.67
C LEU A 100 9.28 25.26 2.92
N ALA A 101 8.17 24.66 3.31
CA ALA A 101 6.95 25.41 3.60
C ALA A 101 7.15 26.37 4.79
N ASP A 102 7.80 25.88 5.86
CA ASP A 102 8.04 26.68 7.05
C ASP A 102 8.94 27.89 6.72
N ALA A 103 10.00 27.66 5.99
CA ALA A 103 10.91 28.73 5.60
C ALA A 103 10.22 29.76 4.69
N SER A 104 9.34 29.30 3.80
CA SER A 104 8.55 30.20 2.93
C SER A 104 7.54 31.03 3.73
N ILE A 105 6.93 30.44 4.73
CA ILE A 105 5.96 31.12 5.62
C ILE A 105 6.69 32.22 6.44
N GLU A 106 7.87 31.91 6.93
CA GLU A 106 8.67 32.84 7.73
C GLU A 106 9.36 33.93 6.89
N GLY A 107 9.37 33.77 5.55
CA GLY A 107 10.00 34.71 4.65
C GLY A 107 11.52 34.69 4.71
N GLU A 108 12.13 33.61 5.14
CA GLU A 108 13.57 33.44 5.28
C GLU A 108 14.28 33.02 4.00
N ILE A 109 13.52 32.61 2.98
CA ILE A 109 14.08 32.08 1.74
C ILE A 109 13.94 33.09 0.61
N ASP A 110 15.07 33.46 -0.03
CA ASP A 110 15.07 34.23 -1.27
C ASP A 110 14.84 33.27 -2.47
N MET A 111 14.69 33.84 -3.68
CA MET A 111 14.42 33.08 -4.89
C MET A 111 15.50 32.05 -5.23
N THR A 112 16.75 32.36 -4.91
CA THR A 112 17.90 31.47 -5.17
C THR A 112 17.87 30.29 -4.24
N GLN A 113 17.58 30.50 -2.96
CA GLN A 113 17.46 29.45 -1.96
C GLN A 113 16.30 28.52 -2.28
N GLN A 114 15.15 29.06 -2.72
CA GLN A 114 14.02 28.25 -3.14
C GLN A 114 14.38 27.31 -4.28
N ARG A 115 15.10 27.79 -5.29
CA ARG A 115 15.55 26.95 -6.41
C ARG A 115 16.44 25.81 -5.96
N ASN A 116 17.36 26.08 -5.04
CA ASN A 116 18.28 25.07 -4.53
C ASN A 116 17.54 24.00 -3.73
N LEU A 117 16.57 24.40 -2.91
CA LEU A 117 15.73 23.47 -2.14
C LEU A 117 14.85 22.63 -3.07
N GLU A 118 14.26 23.25 -4.10
CA GLU A 118 13.46 22.53 -5.08
C GLU A 118 14.28 21.48 -5.83
N LYS A 119 15.51 21.80 -6.20
CA LYS A 119 16.42 20.84 -6.85
C LYS A 119 16.75 19.67 -5.92
N GLU A 120 17.04 19.95 -4.67
CA GLU A 120 17.34 18.92 -3.67
C GLU A 120 16.14 17.99 -3.45
N LEU A 121 14.95 18.55 -3.32
CA LEU A 121 13.72 17.77 -3.16
C LEU A 121 13.40 16.93 -4.40
N SER A 122 13.64 17.48 -5.59
CA SER A 122 13.49 16.75 -6.84
C SER A 122 14.44 15.57 -6.93
N ALA A 123 15.68 15.74 -6.51
CA ALA A 123 16.67 14.67 -6.48
C ALA A 123 16.27 13.56 -5.50
N ARG A 124 15.79 13.92 -4.32
CA ARG A 124 15.29 12.94 -3.33
C ARG A 124 14.08 12.17 -3.83
N ARG A 125 13.19 12.87 -4.52
CA ARG A 125 12.00 12.27 -5.13
C ARG A 125 12.39 11.27 -6.22
N ALA A 126 13.38 11.62 -7.03
CA ALA A 126 13.90 10.73 -8.07
C ALA A 126 14.55 9.48 -7.47
N GLU A 127 15.32 9.62 -6.39
CA GLU A 127 15.91 8.49 -5.67
C GLU A 127 14.85 7.54 -5.12
N TYR A 128 13.82 8.10 -4.49
CA TYR A 128 12.71 7.30 -3.97
C TYR A 128 12.00 6.54 -5.08
N ALA A 129 11.70 7.21 -6.19
CA ALA A 129 11.04 6.60 -7.33
C ALA A 129 11.89 5.48 -7.94
N LYS A 130 13.20 5.69 -8.02
CA LYS A 130 14.13 4.68 -8.53
C LYS A 130 14.17 3.42 -7.65
N GLU A 131 14.23 3.59 -6.33
CA GLU A 131 14.19 2.48 -5.40
C GLU A 131 12.85 1.74 -5.45
N ALA A 132 11.75 2.47 -5.49
CA ALA A 132 10.42 1.88 -5.58
C ALA A 132 10.26 1.08 -6.87
N ALA A 133 10.76 1.61 -8.00
CA ALA A 133 10.73 0.92 -9.29
C ALA A 133 11.57 -0.36 -9.27
N ALA A 134 12.73 -0.34 -8.61
CA ALA A 134 13.59 -1.51 -8.50
C ALA A 134 12.94 -2.64 -7.70
N ARG A 135 12.10 -2.30 -6.70
CA ARG A 135 11.45 -3.28 -5.82
C ARG A 135 10.07 -3.70 -6.31
N TRP A 136 9.27 -2.78 -6.83
CA TRP A 136 7.86 -3.01 -7.17
C TRP A 136 7.46 -2.57 -8.58
N GLY A 137 8.42 -2.21 -9.42
CA GLY A 137 8.15 -1.64 -10.75
C GLY A 137 7.34 -2.52 -11.69
N LYS A 138 7.27 -3.82 -11.42
CA LYS A 138 6.52 -4.78 -12.24
C LYS A 138 5.09 -5.00 -11.76
N THR A 139 4.68 -4.39 -10.65
CA THR A 139 3.32 -4.54 -10.15
C THR A 139 2.37 -3.62 -10.89
N ASP A 140 1.16 -4.12 -11.18
CA ASP A 140 0.15 -3.34 -11.88
C ASP A 140 -0.30 -2.12 -11.06
N GLU A 141 -0.41 -2.29 -9.75
CA GLU A 141 -0.81 -1.21 -8.85
C GLU A 141 0.22 -0.08 -8.80
N TYR A 142 1.50 -0.44 -8.81
CA TYR A 142 2.56 0.57 -8.84
C TYR A 142 2.49 1.36 -10.15
N GLN A 143 2.29 0.69 -11.28
CA GLN A 143 2.16 1.34 -12.58
C GLN A 143 0.94 2.28 -12.60
N GLU A 144 -0.18 1.86 -12.02
CA GLU A 144 -1.36 2.73 -11.90
C GLU A 144 -1.09 3.95 -11.03
N SER A 145 -0.35 3.79 -9.92
CA SER A 145 -0.03 4.92 -9.05
C SER A 145 0.81 5.96 -9.77
N LEU A 146 1.73 5.54 -10.64
CA LEU A 146 2.53 6.45 -11.45
C LEU A 146 1.68 7.26 -12.43
N LYS A 147 0.63 6.66 -12.99
CA LYS A 147 -0.28 7.35 -13.93
C LYS A 147 -1.14 8.42 -13.27
N ARG A 148 -1.34 8.34 -11.95
CA ARG A 148 -2.14 9.32 -11.20
C ARG A 148 -1.34 10.55 -10.79
N GLN A 149 -0.05 10.54 -10.95
CA GLN A 149 0.82 11.68 -10.72
C GLN A 149 0.93 12.53 -11.98
#